data_f842f0a835619a86d4f404b040b55899
#
_entry.id   f842f0a835619a86d4f404b040b55899
#
_cell.length_a   1.000
_cell.length_b   1.000
_cell.length_c   1.000
_cell.angle_alpha   90.00
_cell.angle_beta   90.00
_cell.angle_gamma   90.00
#
_symmetry.space_group_name_H-M   'P 1'
#
loop_
_entity.id
_entity.type
_entity.pdbx_description
1 polymer ?
#
loop_
_entity_poly.entity_id
_entity_poly.type
_entity_poly.pdbx_seq_one_letter_code
_entity_poly.pdbx_strand_id
1 'polypeptide(L)'
;MFSGIFYRYKLAMFRGKKLILATNNIHKQKEMDALLNDMDIKIVGLNQYSQVGEIDETGKTLTENSFIKSRTVNKLTGVPSLADDTGLEVDALGGKPGVYSARYAGENPTYEDNVNKLLVELCDFPKEKRTARFRTVVTFVDGFEELSSEGVIEGVITSYPKGEDGFGYDPIFQPKGYSLTFAEMAKNEKNNISHRAQALFKMKKILKQYLEKGATIG
;
A
#
# COMPACT_ATOMS: atom_id res chain seq x y z
N MET A 1 14.51 35.39 3.29
CA MET A 1 15.73 34.90 2.59
C MET A 1 16.26 33.55 3.11
N PHE A 2 15.87 33.08 4.31
CA PHE A 2 16.30 31.78 4.88
C PHE A 2 15.56 30.55 4.35
N SER A 3 14.34 30.69 3.81
CA SER A 3 13.53 29.54 3.36
C SER A 3 14.08 28.84 2.10
N GLY A 4 14.69 29.58 1.18
CA GLY A 4 15.21 29.04 -0.08
C GLY A 4 16.48 28.17 0.08
N ILE A 5 17.35 28.51 1.05
CA ILE A 5 18.57 27.74 1.32
C ILE A 5 18.22 26.41 1.99
N PHE A 6 17.28 26.41 2.93
CA PHE A 6 16.77 25.19 3.56
C PHE A 6 16.12 24.23 2.55
N TYR A 7 15.37 24.77 1.59
CA TYR A 7 14.72 23.98 0.54
C TYR A 7 15.72 23.33 -0.42
N ARG A 8 16.82 24.04 -0.77
CA ARG A 8 17.92 23.49 -1.59
C ARG A 8 18.67 22.36 -0.89
N TYR A 9 18.91 22.47 0.43
CA TYR A 9 19.47 21.38 1.22
C TYR A 9 18.53 20.16 1.24
N LYS A 10 17.23 20.36 1.36
CA LYS A 10 16.20 19.31 1.35
C LYS A 10 16.25 18.45 0.08
N LEU A 11 16.35 19.09 -1.09
CA LEU A 11 16.38 18.38 -2.38
C LEU A 11 17.71 17.73 -2.71
N ALA A 12 18.81 18.39 -2.38
CA ALA A 12 20.14 17.77 -2.49
C ALA A 12 20.21 16.50 -1.65
N MET A 13 19.43 16.39 -0.61
CA MET A 13 19.35 15.19 0.22
C MET A 13 18.55 14.04 -0.40
N PHE A 14 17.57 14.25 -1.27
CA PHE A 14 16.77 13.17 -1.88
C PHE A 14 17.25 12.74 -3.28
N ARG A 15 17.89 13.63 -4.08
CA ARG A 15 18.43 13.27 -5.41
C ARG A 15 19.57 12.24 -5.31
N GLY A 16 19.36 11.08 -5.93
CA GLY A 16 20.31 9.96 -5.92
C GLY A 16 20.40 9.20 -4.61
N LYS A 17 19.43 9.36 -3.70
CA LYS A 17 19.42 8.74 -2.39
C LYS A 17 18.48 7.56 -2.29
N LYS A 18 18.60 6.87 -1.17
CA LYS A 18 17.84 5.69 -0.84
C LYS A 18 16.43 6.08 -0.38
N LEU A 19 15.44 5.32 -0.81
CA LEU A 19 14.08 5.32 -0.29
C LEU A 19 13.81 3.95 0.35
N ILE A 20 13.45 3.94 1.62
CA ILE A 20 13.14 2.68 2.31
C ILE A 20 11.65 2.35 2.11
N LEU A 21 11.36 1.13 1.66
CA LEU A 21 10.00 0.59 1.72
C LEU A 21 9.73 0.08 3.13
N ALA A 22 8.88 0.78 3.87
CA ALA A 22 8.54 0.48 5.26
C ALA A 22 7.51 -0.66 5.36
N THR A 23 7.86 -1.81 4.82
CA THR A 23 7.02 -3.02 4.86
C THR A 23 7.88 -4.27 5.01
N ASN A 24 7.43 -5.20 5.86
CA ASN A 24 7.99 -6.55 5.99
C ASN A 24 7.27 -7.55 5.06
N ASN A 25 6.20 -7.14 4.39
CA ASN A 25 5.46 -8.00 3.48
C ASN A 25 6.18 -8.07 2.12
N ILE A 26 6.78 -9.24 1.84
CA ILE A 26 7.56 -9.46 0.62
C ILE A 26 6.73 -9.32 -0.67
N HIS A 27 5.43 -9.62 -0.62
CA HIS A 27 4.56 -9.47 -1.79
C HIS A 27 4.31 -8.01 -2.10
N LYS A 28 4.02 -7.18 -1.07
CA LYS A 28 3.91 -5.74 -1.20
C LYS A 28 5.20 -5.12 -1.71
N GLN A 29 6.34 -5.52 -1.14
CA GLN A 29 7.65 -5.03 -1.58
C GLN A 29 7.87 -5.29 -3.08
N LYS A 30 7.61 -6.51 -3.56
CA LYS A 30 7.76 -6.86 -4.99
C LYS A 30 6.85 -6.04 -5.91
N GLU A 31 5.60 -5.80 -5.51
CA GLU A 31 4.68 -4.95 -6.27
C GLU A 31 5.16 -3.49 -6.30
N MET A 32 5.61 -2.95 -5.16
CA MET A 32 6.11 -1.58 -5.06
C MET A 32 7.41 -1.38 -5.85
N ASP A 33 8.36 -2.31 -5.76
CA ASP A 33 9.60 -2.30 -6.52
C ASP A 33 9.32 -2.27 -8.03
N ALA A 34 8.41 -3.12 -8.51
CA ALA A 34 8.04 -3.16 -9.92
C ALA A 34 7.41 -1.85 -10.43
N LEU A 35 6.63 -1.17 -9.58
CA LEU A 35 5.92 0.06 -9.93
C LEU A 35 6.78 1.32 -9.78
N LEU A 36 7.87 1.27 -9.00
CA LEU A 36 8.75 2.40 -8.72
C LEU A 36 10.10 2.32 -9.46
N ASN A 37 10.35 1.29 -10.24
CA ASN A 37 11.64 1.00 -10.89
C ASN A 37 12.11 2.05 -11.91
N ASP A 38 11.19 2.88 -12.44
CA ASP A 38 11.48 3.98 -13.36
C ASP A 38 11.82 5.31 -12.65
N MET A 39 11.80 5.32 -11.34
CA MET A 39 12.25 6.47 -10.56
C MET A 39 13.77 6.40 -10.38
N ASP A 40 14.47 7.51 -10.60
CA ASP A 40 15.91 7.64 -10.37
C ASP A 40 16.21 7.71 -8.85
N ILE A 41 15.81 6.66 -8.12
CA ILE A 41 15.92 6.52 -6.67
C ILE A 41 16.30 5.09 -6.35
N LYS A 42 17.29 4.90 -5.49
CA LYS A 42 17.63 3.57 -4.98
C LYS A 42 16.62 3.10 -3.94
N ILE A 43 15.75 2.19 -4.33
CA ILE A 43 14.78 1.57 -3.42
C ILE A 43 15.46 0.49 -2.61
N VAL A 44 15.18 0.44 -1.31
CA VAL A 44 15.73 -0.56 -0.38
C VAL A 44 14.62 -1.11 0.52
N GLY A 45 14.69 -2.41 0.80
CA GLY A 45 13.74 -3.05 1.71
C GLY A 45 14.09 -2.80 3.18
N LEU A 46 13.08 -2.92 4.04
CA LEU A 46 13.22 -2.76 5.48
C LEU A 46 14.15 -3.80 6.13
N ASN A 47 14.31 -4.95 5.51
CA ASN A 47 15.22 -6.03 5.95
C ASN A 47 16.70 -5.61 6.04
N GLN A 48 17.11 -4.49 5.41
CA GLN A 48 18.44 -3.93 5.53
C GLN A 48 18.62 -3.05 6.78
N TYR A 49 17.57 -2.85 7.58
CA TYR A 49 17.53 -1.95 8.74
C TYR A 49 16.98 -2.68 9.98
N SER A 50 17.75 -3.64 10.49
CA SER A 50 17.35 -4.49 11.62
C SER A 50 16.99 -3.71 12.90
N GLN A 51 17.52 -2.48 13.05
CA GLN A 51 17.19 -1.60 14.17
C GLN A 51 15.75 -1.11 14.20
N VAL A 52 15.01 -1.22 13.09
CA VAL A 52 13.61 -0.77 13.04
C VAL A 52 12.69 -1.76 13.77
N GLY A 53 12.98 -3.06 13.66
CA GLY A 53 12.12 -4.08 14.27
C GLY A 53 10.72 -4.17 13.70
N GLU A 54 9.81 -4.66 14.50
CA GLU A 54 8.38 -4.71 14.19
C GLU A 54 7.72 -3.37 14.54
N ILE A 55 6.80 -2.92 13.69
CA ILE A 55 6.09 -1.64 13.88
C ILE A 55 4.63 -1.94 14.18
N ASP A 56 4.20 -1.58 15.39
CA ASP A 56 2.80 -1.73 15.81
C ASP A 56 1.88 -0.80 15.04
N GLU A 57 0.92 -1.35 14.33
CA GLU A 57 -0.12 -0.64 13.61
C GLU A 57 -1.31 -0.37 14.52
N THR A 58 -1.23 0.70 15.32
CA THR A 58 -2.24 1.09 16.33
C THR A 58 -3.26 2.09 15.81
N GLY A 59 -3.15 2.51 14.56
CA GLY A 59 -4.05 3.46 13.92
C GLY A 59 -5.45 2.88 13.69
N LYS A 60 -6.44 3.76 13.66
CA LYS A 60 -7.85 3.42 13.39
C LYS A 60 -8.20 3.49 11.91
N THR A 61 -7.31 4.02 11.10
CA THR A 61 -7.47 4.19 9.66
C THR A 61 -6.23 3.69 8.90
N LEU A 62 -6.39 3.34 7.63
CA LEU A 62 -5.27 2.98 6.76
C LEU A 62 -4.25 4.12 6.65
N THR A 63 -4.72 5.36 6.63
CA THR A 63 -3.85 6.55 6.60
C THR A 63 -2.98 6.64 7.85
N GLU A 64 -3.57 6.47 9.03
CA GLU A 64 -2.82 6.49 10.28
C GLU A 64 -1.77 5.39 10.33
N ASN A 65 -2.12 4.14 9.99
CA ASN A 65 -1.18 3.03 9.99
C ASN A 65 -0.06 3.22 8.97
N SER A 66 -0.38 3.69 7.77
CA SER A 66 0.63 4.00 6.77
C SER A 66 1.61 5.06 7.25
N PHE A 67 1.13 6.15 7.88
CA PHE A 67 2.00 7.17 8.47
C PHE A 67 2.79 6.66 9.68
N ILE A 68 2.21 5.84 10.55
CA ILE A 68 2.95 5.22 11.65
C ILE A 68 4.18 4.49 11.12
N LYS A 69 4.03 3.69 10.08
CA LYS A 69 5.13 2.96 9.44
C LYS A 69 6.19 3.89 8.86
N SER A 70 5.80 4.83 8.01
CA SER A 70 6.75 5.71 7.33
C SER A 70 7.47 6.65 8.31
N ARG A 71 6.76 7.23 9.30
CA ARG A 71 7.36 8.07 10.34
C ARG A 71 8.34 7.31 11.21
N THR A 72 8.00 6.10 11.64
CA THR A 72 8.86 5.27 12.48
C THR A 72 10.16 4.93 11.75
N VAL A 73 10.07 4.50 10.49
CA VAL A 73 11.25 4.18 9.69
C VAL A 73 12.12 5.41 9.46
N ASN A 74 11.52 6.53 9.05
CA ASN A 74 12.27 7.78 8.84
C ASN A 74 12.94 8.26 10.14
N LYS A 75 12.22 8.24 11.27
CA LYS A 75 12.76 8.65 12.58
C LYS A 75 13.96 7.81 13.01
N LEU A 76 13.91 6.48 12.81
CA LEU A 76 14.96 5.57 13.27
C LEU A 76 16.17 5.51 12.33
N THR A 77 15.97 5.81 11.05
CA THR A 77 17.02 5.65 10.03
C THR A 77 17.58 6.96 9.50
N GLY A 78 16.85 8.06 9.63
CA GLY A 78 17.16 9.33 8.98
C GLY A 78 17.03 9.29 7.44
N VAL A 79 16.49 8.21 6.88
CA VAL A 79 16.33 8.02 5.43
C VAL A 79 14.86 8.22 5.05
N PRO A 80 14.57 8.87 3.91
CA PRO A 80 13.21 8.94 3.38
C PRO A 80 12.55 7.56 3.30
N SER A 81 11.30 7.47 3.68
CA SER A 81 10.57 6.23 3.75
C SER A 81 9.22 6.31 3.08
N LEU A 82 8.83 5.22 2.43
CA LEU A 82 7.54 5.01 1.81
C LEU A 82 6.86 3.82 2.49
N ALA A 83 5.64 4.00 2.93
CA ALA A 83 4.81 2.93 3.49
C ALA A 83 3.53 2.80 2.71
N ASP A 84 2.89 1.63 2.76
CA ASP A 84 1.51 1.44 2.38
C ASP A 84 0.72 0.79 3.50
N ASP A 85 -0.56 1.12 3.58
CA ASP A 85 -1.54 0.31 4.29
C ASP A 85 -2.73 0.01 3.40
N THR A 86 -3.26 -1.21 3.50
CA THR A 86 -4.28 -1.72 2.58
C THR A 86 -5.38 -2.44 3.34
N GLY A 87 -6.61 -2.11 3.01
CA GLY A 87 -7.80 -2.78 3.51
C GLY A 87 -8.72 -3.25 2.40
N LEU A 88 -9.40 -4.35 2.65
CA LEU A 88 -10.57 -4.80 1.92
C LEU A 88 -11.81 -4.34 2.69
N GLU A 89 -12.70 -3.61 2.04
CA GLU A 89 -13.95 -3.12 2.62
C GLU A 89 -15.11 -3.84 1.91
N VAL A 90 -15.96 -4.55 2.66
CA VAL A 90 -17.12 -5.28 2.12
C VAL A 90 -18.40 -4.62 2.62
N ASP A 91 -19.26 -4.19 1.70
CA ASP A 91 -20.45 -3.38 2.02
C ASP A 91 -21.44 -4.14 2.90
N ALA A 92 -21.67 -5.41 2.61
CA ALA A 92 -22.58 -6.27 3.38
C ALA A 92 -22.12 -6.48 4.84
N LEU A 93 -20.84 -6.27 5.12
CA LEU A 93 -20.26 -6.40 6.45
C LEU A 93 -19.95 -5.04 7.10
N GLY A 94 -20.56 -3.95 6.60
CA GLY A 94 -20.37 -2.61 7.13
C GLY A 94 -18.94 -2.10 6.97
N GLY A 95 -18.25 -2.49 5.90
CA GLY A 95 -16.87 -2.11 5.61
C GLY A 95 -15.80 -2.99 6.27
N LYS A 96 -16.18 -4.06 6.97
CA LYS A 96 -15.20 -5.05 7.46
C LYS A 96 -14.66 -5.87 6.28
N PRO A 97 -13.40 -6.38 6.39
CA PRO A 97 -12.44 -6.24 7.48
C PRO A 97 -11.77 -4.87 7.61
N GLY A 98 -11.72 -4.03 6.56
CA GLY A 98 -11.16 -2.68 6.61
C GLY A 98 -9.69 -2.66 7.08
N VAL A 99 -9.37 -1.85 8.07
CA VAL A 99 -8.03 -1.72 8.68
C VAL A 99 -7.53 -3.03 9.33
N TYR A 100 -8.43 -3.96 9.61
CA TYR A 100 -8.09 -5.27 10.19
C TYR A 100 -7.85 -6.37 9.14
N SER A 101 -7.74 -6.03 7.87
CA SER A 101 -7.65 -7.00 6.76
C SER A 101 -6.54 -8.03 6.94
N ALA A 102 -5.37 -7.64 7.44
CA ALA A 102 -4.25 -8.56 7.64
C ALA A 102 -4.44 -9.53 8.82
N ARG A 103 -5.27 -9.16 9.80
CA ARG A 103 -5.52 -9.93 11.04
C ARG A 103 -7.00 -10.24 11.28
N TYR A 104 -7.77 -10.38 10.20
CA TYR A 104 -9.21 -10.54 10.28
C TYR A 104 -9.64 -11.83 10.98
N ALA A 105 -8.92 -12.91 10.77
CA ALA A 105 -9.20 -14.21 11.41
C ALA A 105 -8.60 -14.36 12.81
N GLY A 106 -7.89 -13.35 13.33
CA GLY A 106 -7.32 -13.39 14.69
C GLY A 106 -5.84 -12.99 14.72
N GLU A 107 -5.10 -13.51 15.70
CA GLU A 107 -3.67 -13.29 15.84
C GLU A 107 -2.90 -14.23 14.88
N ASN A 108 -1.96 -13.66 14.11
CA ASN A 108 -1.09 -14.38 13.18
C ASN A 108 -1.80 -15.31 12.19
N PRO A 109 -2.91 -14.89 11.55
CA PRO A 109 -3.63 -15.74 10.61
C PRO A 109 -2.87 -15.89 9.30
N THR A 110 -3.07 -17.00 8.62
CA THR A 110 -2.68 -17.16 7.23
C THR A 110 -3.60 -16.33 6.31
N TYR A 111 -3.21 -16.15 5.06
CA TYR A 111 -4.10 -15.54 4.06
C TYR A 111 -5.38 -16.38 3.87
N GLU A 112 -5.23 -17.69 3.90
CA GLU A 112 -6.34 -18.65 3.77
C GLU A 112 -7.33 -18.54 4.93
N ASP A 113 -6.86 -18.39 6.17
CA ASP A 113 -7.73 -18.19 7.34
C ASP A 113 -8.59 -16.93 7.18
N ASN A 114 -7.99 -15.83 6.73
CA ASN A 114 -8.69 -14.57 6.49
C ASN A 114 -9.74 -14.71 5.37
N VAL A 115 -9.39 -15.39 4.28
CA VAL A 115 -10.30 -15.67 3.16
C VAL A 115 -11.47 -16.54 3.63
N ASN A 116 -11.19 -17.63 4.33
CA ASN A 116 -12.21 -18.57 4.80
C ASN A 116 -13.18 -17.90 5.77
N LYS A 117 -12.67 -17.11 6.72
CA LYS A 117 -13.54 -16.34 7.62
C LYS A 117 -14.47 -15.39 6.86
N LEU A 118 -13.93 -14.65 5.90
CA LEU A 118 -14.73 -13.72 5.11
C LEU A 118 -15.82 -14.44 4.31
N LEU A 119 -15.49 -15.56 3.68
CA LEU A 119 -16.46 -16.35 2.92
C LEU A 119 -17.57 -16.94 3.82
N VAL A 120 -17.23 -17.38 5.03
CA VAL A 120 -18.22 -17.85 6.01
C VAL A 120 -19.16 -16.72 6.42
N GLU A 121 -18.65 -15.52 6.70
CA GLU A 121 -19.49 -14.37 7.06
C GLU A 121 -20.38 -13.88 5.91
N LEU A 122 -20.02 -14.21 4.67
CA LEU A 122 -20.78 -13.85 3.47
C LEU A 122 -21.69 -14.99 2.96
N CYS A 123 -21.73 -16.15 3.60
CA CYS A 123 -22.41 -17.34 3.03
C CYS A 123 -23.89 -17.08 2.69
N ASP A 124 -24.61 -16.32 3.52
CA ASP A 124 -26.04 -16.02 3.35
C ASP A 124 -26.30 -14.81 2.43
N PHE A 125 -25.27 -14.13 1.96
CA PHE A 125 -25.43 -12.99 1.06
C PHE A 125 -25.38 -13.42 -0.41
N PRO A 126 -26.34 -13.04 -1.25
CA PRO A 126 -26.27 -13.30 -2.68
C PRO A 126 -25.13 -12.46 -3.32
N LYS A 127 -24.66 -12.90 -4.50
CA LYS A 127 -23.50 -12.30 -5.18
C LYS A 127 -23.61 -10.78 -5.35
N GLU A 128 -24.80 -10.30 -5.65
CA GLU A 128 -25.12 -8.89 -5.92
C GLU A 128 -24.94 -8.00 -4.67
N LYS A 129 -24.97 -8.60 -3.49
CA LYS A 129 -24.75 -7.91 -2.21
C LYS A 129 -23.32 -8.03 -1.67
N ARG A 130 -22.45 -8.79 -2.36
CA ARG A 130 -21.05 -8.96 -1.96
C ARG A 130 -20.13 -7.89 -2.57
N THR A 131 -20.67 -6.66 -2.78
CA THR A 131 -19.88 -5.54 -3.26
C THR A 131 -18.79 -5.19 -2.26
N ALA A 132 -17.60 -4.90 -2.79
CA ALA A 132 -16.43 -4.67 -2.00
C ALA A 132 -15.48 -3.73 -2.72
N ARG A 133 -14.53 -3.15 -1.99
CA ARG A 133 -13.40 -2.42 -2.57
C ARG A 133 -12.12 -2.73 -1.85
N PHE A 134 -11.04 -2.78 -2.61
CA PHE A 134 -9.72 -2.62 -2.02
C PHE A 134 -9.33 -1.14 -2.01
N ARG A 135 -8.78 -0.73 -0.88
CA ARG A 135 -8.23 0.61 -0.67
C ARG A 135 -6.80 0.51 -0.20
N THR A 136 -5.91 1.28 -0.80
CA THR A 136 -4.52 1.43 -0.34
C THR A 136 -4.22 2.90 -0.11
N VAL A 137 -3.62 3.22 1.02
CA VAL A 137 -3.00 4.51 1.29
C VAL A 137 -1.49 4.32 1.26
N VAL A 138 -0.82 5.12 0.45
CA VAL A 138 0.65 5.21 0.40
C VAL A 138 1.07 6.52 1.04
N THR A 139 2.05 6.48 1.93
CA THR A 139 2.61 7.65 2.61
C THR A 139 4.11 7.75 2.38
N PHE A 140 4.61 8.96 2.25
CA PHE A 140 6.01 9.31 2.16
C PHE A 140 6.39 10.26 3.29
N VAL A 141 7.54 10.02 3.92
CA VAL A 141 8.10 10.87 4.99
C VAL A 141 9.60 10.97 4.78
N ASP A 142 10.14 12.18 4.76
CA ASP A 142 11.59 12.42 4.64
C ASP A 142 12.18 13.24 5.81
N GLY A 143 11.36 13.50 6.84
CA GLY A 143 11.70 14.31 8.00
C GLY A 143 11.39 15.81 7.83
N PHE A 144 10.98 16.24 6.63
CA PHE A 144 10.58 17.62 6.32
C PHE A 144 9.16 17.69 5.80
N GLU A 145 8.79 16.77 4.94
CA GLU A 145 7.47 16.69 4.33
C GLU A 145 6.84 15.31 4.61
N GLU A 146 5.54 15.35 4.71
CA GLU A 146 4.69 14.18 4.82
C GLU A 146 3.67 14.24 3.69
N LEU A 147 3.72 13.26 2.79
CA LEU A 147 2.85 13.20 1.62
C LEU A 147 2.04 11.91 1.65
N SER A 148 0.83 11.96 1.10
CA SER A 148 0.00 10.76 0.99
C SER A 148 -0.72 10.71 -0.34
N SER A 149 -1.07 9.49 -0.75
CA SER A 149 -1.90 9.21 -1.90
C SER A 149 -2.75 7.98 -1.64
N GLU A 150 -3.88 7.88 -2.34
CA GLU A 150 -4.83 6.80 -2.17
C GLU A 150 -5.21 6.21 -3.53
N GLY A 151 -5.37 4.89 -3.55
CA GLY A 151 -5.94 4.16 -4.67
C GLY A 151 -7.06 3.23 -4.21
N VAL A 152 -8.12 3.15 -4.99
CA VAL A 152 -9.31 2.35 -4.70
C VAL A 152 -9.72 1.59 -5.96
N ILE A 153 -10.07 0.33 -5.81
CA ILE A 153 -10.69 -0.45 -6.87
C ILE A 153 -11.94 -1.14 -6.35
N GLU A 154 -13.05 -0.88 -7.01
CA GLU A 154 -14.34 -1.51 -6.72
C GLU A 154 -14.40 -2.92 -7.33
N GLY A 155 -15.16 -3.81 -6.69
CA GLY A 155 -15.35 -5.17 -7.15
C GLY A 155 -16.42 -5.90 -6.35
N VAL A 156 -16.35 -7.22 -6.42
CA VAL A 156 -17.23 -8.12 -5.66
C VAL A 156 -16.44 -9.28 -5.08
N ILE A 157 -16.91 -9.83 -3.98
CA ILE A 157 -16.39 -11.07 -3.40
C ILE A 157 -17.04 -12.27 -4.05
N THR A 158 -16.24 -13.17 -4.61
CA THR A 158 -16.71 -14.43 -5.19
C THR A 158 -17.20 -15.41 -4.12
N SER A 159 -17.91 -16.46 -4.52
CA SER A 159 -18.42 -17.48 -3.57
C SER A 159 -17.36 -18.50 -3.14
N TYR A 160 -16.26 -18.61 -3.88
CA TYR A 160 -15.14 -19.51 -3.62
C TYR A 160 -13.86 -18.93 -4.24
N PRO A 161 -12.68 -19.31 -3.74
CA PRO A 161 -11.41 -18.86 -4.27
C PRO A 161 -11.17 -19.33 -5.70
N LYS A 162 -10.51 -18.49 -6.51
CA LYS A 162 -10.10 -18.79 -7.89
C LYS A 162 -8.71 -18.19 -8.15
N GLY A 163 -7.90 -18.92 -8.91
CA GLY A 163 -6.53 -18.54 -9.22
C GLY A 163 -5.55 -18.86 -8.10
N GLU A 164 -4.27 -18.84 -8.43
CA GLU A 164 -3.18 -19.22 -7.52
C GLU A 164 -2.15 -18.11 -7.34
N ASP A 165 -2.27 -17.04 -8.15
CA ASP A 165 -1.37 -15.89 -8.07
C ASP A 165 -1.81 -14.88 -7.00
N GLY A 166 -0.92 -13.90 -6.74
CA GLY A 166 -1.22 -12.83 -5.80
C GLY A 166 -1.06 -13.22 -4.34
N PHE A 167 -1.81 -12.57 -3.45
CA PHE A 167 -1.80 -12.79 -1.99
C PHE A 167 -3.03 -12.19 -1.31
N GLY A 168 -3.24 -12.55 -0.04
CA GLY A 168 -4.35 -12.04 0.75
C GLY A 168 -5.70 -12.45 0.19
N TYR A 169 -6.56 -11.49 -0.10
CA TYR A 169 -7.90 -11.74 -0.62
C TYR A 169 -7.99 -11.76 -2.15
N ASP A 170 -6.87 -11.72 -2.87
CA ASP A 170 -6.84 -11.76 -4.33
C ASP A 170 -7.64 -12.92 -4.94
N PRO A 171 -7.63 -14.16 -4.36
CA PRO A 171 -8.39 -15.28 -4.92
C PRO A 171 -9.92 -15.12 -4.88
N ILE A 172 -10.44 -14.22 -4.06
CA ILE A 172 -11.88 -14.01 -3.91
C ILE A 172 -12.36 -12.62 -4.36
N PHE A 173 -11.44 -11.74 -4.77
CA PHE A 173 -11.79 -10.40 -5.22
C PHE A 173 -11.82 -10.31 -6.75
N GLN A 174 -13.01 -10.11 -7.30
CA GLN A 174 -13.25 -9.89 -8.74
C GLN A 174 -13.45 -8.38 -8.97
N PRO A 175 -12.52 -7.69 -9.64
CA PRO A 175 -12.64 -6.26 -9.92
C PRO A 175 -13.84 -5.96 -10.82
N LYS A 176 -14.45 -4.81 -10.63
CA LYS A 176 -15.56 -4.34 -11.46
C LYS A 176 -15.15 -4.22 -12.93
N GLY A 177 -15.93 -4.81 -13.83
CA GLY A 177 -15.65 -4.81 -15.27
C GLY A 177 -14.76 -5.97 -15.75
N TYR A 178 -14.33 -6.86 -14.86
CA TYR A 178 -13.55 -8.04 -15.18
C TYR A 178 -14.29 -9.33 -14.81
N SER A 179 -13.99 -10.41 -15.53
CA SER A 179 -14.52 -11.75 -15.23
C SER A 179 -13.59 -12.59 -14.34
N LEU A 180 -12.33 -12.17 -14.21
CA LEU A 180 -11.28 -12.82 -13.44
C LEU A 180 -11.13 -12.20 -12.06
N THR A 181 -10.72 -13.00 -11.07
CA THR A 181 -10.23 -12.50 -9.78
C THR A 181 -8.82 -11.93 -9.94
N PHE A 182 -8.34 -11.18 -8.95
CA PHE A 182 -6.94 -10.73 -8.95
C PHE A 182 -5.93 -11.87 -8.99
N ALA A 183 -6.26 -13.03 -8.44
CA ALA A 183 -5.38 -14.19 -8.45
C ALA A 183 -5.41 -14.97 -9.77
N GLU A 184 -6.38 -14.74 -10.65
CA GLU A 184 -6.44 -15.28 -12.00
C GLU A 184 -5.79 -14.35 -13.03
N MET A 185 -5.52 -13.07 -12.67
CA MET A 185 -4.95 -12.08 -13.59
C MET A 185 -3.44 -12.22 -13.70
N ALA A 186 -2.92 -11.94 -14.90
CA ALA A 186 -1.49 -11.74 -15.08
C ALA A 186 -0.99 -10.55 -14.24
N LYS A 187 0.23 -10.65 -13.69
CA LYS A 187 0.83 -9.61 -12.83
C LYS A 187 0.80 -8.21 -13.46
N ASN A 188 1.10 -8.13 -14.76
CA ASN A 188 1.10 -6.85 -15.47
C ASN A 188 -0.31 -6.25 -15.56
N GLU A 189 -1.33 -7.07 -15.77
CA GLU A 189 -2.72 -6.64 -15.81
C GLU A 189 -3.15 -6.11 -14.44
N LYS A 190 -2.93 -6.88 -13.38
CA LYS A 190 -3.18 -6.45 -12.00
C LYS A 190 -2.45 -5.16 -11.64
N ASN A 191 -1.16 -5.03 -12.02
CA ASN A 191 -0.35 -3.84 -11.75
C ASN A 191 -0.82 -2.58 -12.49
N ASN A 192 -1.64 -2.71 -13.53
CA ASN A 192 -2.21 -1.56 -14.23
C ASN A 192 -3.48 -1.02 -13.57
N ILE A 193 -4.23 -1.85 -12.83
CA ILE A 193 -5.56 -1.51 -12.33
C ILE A 193 -5.68 -1.51 -10.82
N SER A 194 -4.79 -2.19 -10.10
CA SER A 194 -4.94 -2.42 -8.67
C SER A 194 -4.94 -1.13 -7.84
N HIS A 195 -5.56 -1.20 -6.67
CA HIS A 195 -5.56 -0.16 -5.66
C HIS A 195 -4.15 0.36 -5.32
N ARG A 196 -3.18 -0.56 -5.15
CA ARG A 196 -1.78 -0.20 -4.87
C ARG A 196 -1.12 0.50 -6.05
N ALA A 197 -1.36 0.01 -7.27
CA ALA A 197 -0.85 0.66 -8.48
C ALA A 197 -1.38 2.09 -8.62
N GLN A 198 -2.69 2.29 -8.43
CA GLN A 198 -3.29 3.62 -8.48
C GLN A 198 -2.71 4.56 -7.42
N ALA A 199 -2.55 4.09 -6.17
CA ALA A 199 -1.95 4.87 -5.10
C ALA A 199 -0.49 5.24 -5.44
N LEU A 200 0.32 4.27 -5.89
CA LEU A 200 1.72 4.50 -6.25
C LEU A 200 1.88 5.42 -7.46
N PHE A 201 1.04 5.30 -8.49
CA PHE A 201 1.07 6.23 -9.64
C PHE A 201 0.78 7.68 -9.23
N LYS A 202 -0.16 7.88 -8.30
CA LYS A 202 -0.41 9.20 -7.72
C LYS A 202 0.79 9.67 -6.89
N MET A 203 1.35 8.82 -6.04
CA MET A 203 2.53 9.14 -5.23
C MET A 203 3.73 9.50 -6.11
N LYS A 204 4.00 8.77 -7.20
CA LYS A 204 5.06 9.11 -8.14
C LYS A 204 4.92 10.52 -8.72
N LYS A 205 3.69 10.92 -9.09
CA LYS A 205 3.44 12.29 -9.59
C LYS A 205 3.70 13.33 -8.50
N ILE A 206 3.25 13.07 -7.28
CA ILE A 206 3.47 13.95 -6.12
C ILE A 206 4.97 14.08 -5.83
N LEU A 207 5.70 12.96 -5.80
CA LEU A 207 7.14 12.95 -5.57
C LEU A 207 7.92 13.67 -6.68
N LYS A 208 7.56 13.48 -7.95
CA LYS A 208 8.17 14.22 -9.06
C LYS A 208 7.98 15.74 -8.87
N GLN A 209 6.76 16.19 -8.58
CA GLN A 209 6.49 17.61 -8.31
C GLN A 209 7.24 18.13 -7.08
N TYR A 210 7.32 17.32 -6.03
CA TYR A 210 8.09 17.63 -4.82
C TYR A 210 9.56 17.86 -5.13
N LEU A 211 10.15 16.96 -5.95
CA LEU A 211 11.55 17.03 -6.37
C LEU A 211 11.82 18.20 -7.34
N GLU A 212 10.89 18.52 -8.23
CA GLU A 212 11.01 19.62 -9.20
C GLU A 212 10.91 21.00 -8.55
N LYS A 213 9.96 21.20 -7.62
CA LYS A 213 9.79 22.48 -6.91
C LYS A 213 11.05 22.95 -6.22
N GLY A 214 11.89 22.07 -5.77
CA GLY A 214 13.13 22.46 -5.17
C GLY A 214 14.28 22.67 -6.15
N ALA A 215 14.12 22.26 -7.42
CA ALA A 215 15.09 22.57 -8.46
C ALA A 215 14.92 24.00 -9.03
N THR A 216 13.73 24.57 -8.88
CA THR A 216 13.36 25.87 -9.52
C THR A 216 13.67 27.10 -8.63
N ILE A 217 14.11 26.89 -7.38
CA ILE A 217 14.49 27.96 -6.45
C ILE A 217 16.03 28.13 -6.45
N GLY A 218 16.64 28.06 -7.61
CA GLY A 218 18.07 28.20 -7.85
C GLY A 218 18.39 29.28 -8.87
#